data_21f0a02ee5a2368abf7a8591f89e9760
#
_entry.id   21f0a02ee5a2368abf7a8591f89e9760
#
_cell.length_a   1.000
_cell.length_b   1.000
_cell.length_c   1.000
_cell.angle_alpha   90.00
_cell.angle_beta   90.00
_cell.angle_gamma   90.00
#
_symmetry.space_group_name_H-M   'P 1'
#
loop_
_entity.id
_entity.type
_entity.pdbx_description
1 polymer ?
#
loop_
_entity_poly.entity_id
_entity_poly.type
_entity_poly.pdbx_seq_one_letter_code
_entity_poly.pdbx_strand_id
1 'polypeptide(L)'
;MRFRHTSAARLFYRSLFFLTVAVVTSAQAEWKIVSTESEPGLAGIEHRHVVVEDTSAGQRVTLDTAVFSAKSTALRVIDNPDGQSLASVMKRQKYAAGVNGGYFDADFKPIGLRVADGANFSPLRRARLITGILLQSDRGIDVVRVSEFSRTKKTVAAIQSGPFLVEGNKGIRGLNDSQLARRTFAGIATDDRALLGFCSDVSLAGLANILATAPILADSKIRRAMNLDGGSSSAFWFAREDGSAFSIAGRKPVRDFVAVVPK
;
A
#
# COMPACT_ATOMS: atom_id res chain seq x y z
N MET A 1 -29.35 -53.73 76.64
CA MET A 1 -28.14 -53.56 75.81
C MET A 1 -28.47 -52.55 74.73
N ARG A 2 -28.03 -51.29 74.81
CA ARG A 2 -28.39 -50.18 73.90
C ARG A 2 -27.14 -49.84 73.05
N PHE A 3 -27.23 -50.02 71.77
CA PHE A 3 -26.18 -49.57 70.87
C PHE A 3 -26.49 -48.13 70.43
N ARG A 4 -25.52 -47.23 70.58
CA ARG A 4 -25.56 -45.86 70.11
C ARG A 4 -24.95 -45.80 68.70
N HIS A 5 -25.71 -45.29 67.73
CA HIS A 5 -25.19 -44.93 66.43
C HIS A 5 -24.66 -43.54 66.50
N THR A 6 -23.38 -43.35 66.24
CA THR A 6 -22.74 -42.06 66.02
C THR A 6 -22.76 -41.74 64.51
N SER A 7 -23.45 -40.68 64.15
CA SER A 7 -23.52 -40.16 62.77
C SER A 7 -22.35 -39.22 62.53
N ALA A 8 -21.48 -39.57 61.57
CA ALA A 8 -20.38 -38.71 61.13
C ALA A 8 -20.85 -37.83 59.98
N ALA A 9 -20.94 -36.51 60.25
CA ALA A 9 -21.24 -35.52 59.22
C ALA A 9 -20.00 -35.26 58.36
N ARG A 10 -20.04 -35.61 57.08
CA ARG A 10 -19.00 -35.26 56.10
C ARG A 10 -19.24 -33.86 55.58
N LEU A 11 -18.33 -32.92 55.95
CA LEU A 11 -18.26 -31.58 55.41
C LEU A 11 -17.64 -31.63 54.01
N PHE A 12 -18.42 -31.36 52.98
CA PHE A 12 -17.91 -31.17 51.60
C PHE A 12 -17.45 -29.71 51.43
N TYR A 13 -16.14 -29.46 51.42
CA TYR A 13 -15.56 -28.20 50.98
C TYR A 13 -15.66 -28.14 49.43
N ARG A 14 -16.53 -27.32 48.89
CA ARG A 14 -16.52 -26.93 47.49
C ARG A 14 -15.52 -25.82 47.30
N SER A 15 -14.31 -26.15 46.81
CA SER A 15 -13.35 -25.17 46.34
C SER A 15 -13.84 -24.56 45.02
N LEU A 16 -14.24 -23.29 45.07
CA LEU A 16 -14.62 -22.51 43.91
C LEU A 16 -13.33 -21.99 43.25
N PHE A 17 -12.89 -22.63 42.15
CA PHE A 17 -11.77 -22.13 41.34
C PHE A 17 -12.29 -20.97 40.49
N PHE A 18 -11.92 -19.73 40.81
CA PHE A 18 -12.10 -18.58 39.95
C PHE A 18 -11.05 -18.63 38.84
N LEU A 19 -11.49 -18.98 37.63
CA LEU A 19 -10.66 -18.89 36.43
C LEU A 19 -10.65 -17.43 35.98
N THR A 20 -9.62 -16.67 36.34
CA THR A 20 -9.38 -15.33 35.82
C THR A 20 -8.90 -15.43 34.37
N VAL A 21 -9.82 -15.20 33.42
CA VAL A 21 -9.46 -15.04 32.01
C VAL A 21 -8.81 -13.67 31.86
N ALA A 22 -7.48 -13.65 31.75
CA ALA A 22 -6.76 -12.44 31.36
C ALA A 22 -7.09 -12.14 29.88
N VAL A 23 -7.92 -11.13 29.65
CA VAL A 23 -8.14 -10.58 28.31
C VAL A 23 -6.87 -9.83 27.94
N VAL A 24 -6.00 -10.48 27.15
CA VAL A 24 -4.86 -9.81 26.51
C VAL A 24 -5.43 -8.95 25.39
N THR A 25 -5.71 -7.68 25.68
CA THR A 25 -5.97 -6.68 24.64
C THR A 25 -4.65 -6.45 23.94
N SER A 26 -4.49 -6.98 22.72
CA SER A 26 -3.41 -6.57 21.83
C SER A 26 -3.55 -5.07 21.58
N ALA A 27 -2.61 -4.27 22.09
CA ALA A 27 -2.52 -2.86 21.74
C ALA A 27 -2.33 -2.78 20.21
N GLN A 28 -3.32 -2.28 19.51
CA GLN A 28 -3.20 -2.05 18.08
C GLN A 28 -2.30 -0.83 17.89
N ALA A 29 -1.31 -0.93 16.98
CA ALA A 29 -0.41 0.16 16.67
C ALA A 29 -1.19 1.45 16.35
N GLU A 30 -0.91 2.51 17.09
CA GLU A 30 -1.52 3.84 16.91
C GLU A 30 -0.51 4.75 16.21
N TRP A 31 -0.65 4.92 14.91
CA TRP A 31 0.21 5.77 14.10
C TRP A 31 -0.21 7.23 14.16
N LYS A 32 0.70 8.11 14.59
CA LYS A 32 0.51 9.57 14.63
C LYS A 32 1.47 10.26 13.69
N ILE A 33 1.00 11.33 13.03
CA ILE A 33 1.87 12.19 12.22
C ILE A 33 2.77 13.00 13.17
N VAL A 34 4.08 12.92 12.91
CA VAL A 34 5.12 13.71 13.58
C VAL A 34 5.40 15.00 12.80
N SER A 35 5.53 14.87 11.47
CA SER A 35 5.72 16.02 10.57
C SER A 35 5.12 15.75 9.20
N THR A 36 4.75 16.82 8.52
CA THR A 36 4.32 16.80 7.12
C THR A 36 4.96 17.99 6.42
N GLU A 37 5.63 17.69 5.32
CA GLU A 37 6.13 18.69 4.37
C GLU A 37 5.48 18.43 3.03
N SER A 38 5.14 19.49 2.29
CA SER A 38 4.62 19.35 0.94
C SER A 38 5.25 20.38 0.01
N GLU A 39 5.46 19.96 -1.23
CA GLU A 39 6.01 20.79 -2.28
C GLU A 39 5.23 20.61 -3.59
N PRO A 40 5.00 21.68 -4.34
CA PRO A 40 4.33 21.59 -5.63
C PRO A 40 5.26 20.98 -6.69
N GLY A 41 4.65 20.26 -7.62
CA GLY A 41 5.32 19.71 -8.79
C GLY A 41 4.57 20.02 -10.07
N LEU A 42 5.05 19.45 -11.16
CA LEU A 42 4.48 19.67 -12.47
C LEU A 42 2.98 19.35 -12.51
N ALA A 43 2.20 20.22 -13.17
CA ALA A 43 0.78 20.02 -13.48
C ALA A 43 -0.14 19.83 -12.27
N GLY A 44 0.15 20.50 -11.15
CA GLY A 44 -0.67 20.42 -9.94
C GLY A 44 -0.55 19.09 -9.21
N ILE A 45 0.50 18.31 -9.47
CA ILE A 45 0.88 17.16 -8.67
C ILE A 45 1.63 17.66 -7.44
N GLU A 46 1.26 17.19 -6.25
CA GLU A 46 1.89 17.56 -4.98
C GLU A 46 2.74 16.39 -4.47
N HIS A 47 3.97 16.66 -4.07
CA HIS A 47 4.76 15.74 -3.27
C HIS A 47 4.51 16.01 -1.80
N ARG A 48 4.22 14.95 -1.04
CA ARG A 48 4.10 15.00 0.41
C ARG A 48 5.12 14.07 1.03
N HIS A 49 5.94 14.61 1.92
CA HIS A 49 6.81 13.88 2.83
C HIS A 49 6.18 13.86 4.21
N VAL A 50 5.81 12.70 4.70
CA VAL A 50 5.11 12.51 5.98
C VAL A 50 5.93 11.58 6.87
N VAL A 51 6.22 12.02 8.09
CA VAL A 51 6.81 11.18 9.13
C VAL A 51 5.71 10.76 10.09
N VAL A 52 5.55 9.46 10.29
CA VAL A 52 4.62 8.89 11.28
C VAL A 52 5.36 8.09 12.33
N GLU A 53 4.80 8.03 13.54
CA GLU A 53 5.34 7.26 14.65
C GLU A 53 4.24 6.37 15.25
N ASP A 54 4.58 5.10 15.45
CA ASP A 54 3.78 4.21 16.28
C ASP A 54 4.02 4.55 17.75
N THR A 55 3.02 5.12 18.41
CA THR A 55 3.13 5.56 19.80
C THR A 55 3.30 4.40 20.80
N SER A 56 2.97 3.16 20.39
CA SER A 56 3.11 1.98 21.23
C SER A 56 4.50 1.36 21.17
N ALA A 57 5.16 1.38 20.01
CA ALA A 57 6.45 0.75 19.74
C ALA A 57 7.59 1.76 19.54
N GLY A 58 7.30 3.06 19.40
CA GLY A 58 8.29 4.10 19.08
C GLY A 58 8.90 3.96 17.67
N GLN A 59 8.30 3.14 16.81
CA GLN A 59 8.76 2.97 15.43
C GLN A 59 8.41 4.20 14.59
N ARG A 60 9.41 4.81 13.95
CA ARG A 60 9.21 5.90 12.98
C ARG A 60 9.30 5.38 11.55
N VAL A 61 8.41 5.88 10.72
CA VAL A 61 8.29 5.53 9.31
C VAL A 61 8.08 6.79 8.49
N THR A 62 8.72 6.87 7.33
CA THR A 62 8.56 7.98 6.38
C THR A 62 7.75 7.53 5.17
N LEU A 63 6.84 8.37 4.71
CA LEU A 63 6.10 8.19 3.47
C LEU A 63 6.42 9.36 2.53
N ASP A 64 6.76 9.05 1.29
CA ASP A 64 6.87 9.99 0.18
C ASP A 64 5.77 9.68 -0.82
N THR A 65 4.87 10.62 -1.08
CA THR A 65 3.69 10.41 -1.91
C THR A 65 3.55 11.51 -2.97
N ALA A 66 3.34 11.11 -4.20
CA ALA A 66 2.82 11.99 -5.24
C ALA A 66 1.29 11.93 -5.21
N VAL A 67 0.65 13.06 -4.95
CA VAL A 67 -0.81 13.23 -4.87
C VAL A 67 -1.29 14.03 -6.07
N PHE A 68 -2.30 13.53 -6.78
CA PHE A 68 -2.77 14.10 -8.04
C PHE A 68 -4.25 13.81 -8.28
N SER A 69 -4.86 14.56 -9.21
CA SER A 69 -6.25 14.30 -9.62
C SER A 69 -6.35 13.03 -10.47
N ALA A 70 -7.16 12.07 -10.07
CA ALA A 70 -7.43 10.85 -10.84
C ALA A 70 -8.12 11.11 -12.20
N LYS A 71 -8.73 12.27 -12.37
CA LYS A 71 -9.49 12.65 -13.59
C LYS A 71 -8.64 13.44 -14.59
N SER A 72 -7.80 14.39 -14.10
CA SER A 72 -7.03 15.31 -14.96
C SER A 72 -5.60 14.85 -15.26
N THR A 73 -5.14 13.76 -14.66
CA THR A 73 -3.84 13.15 -14.95
C THR A 73 -4.00 11.82 -15.69
N ALA A 74 -2.93 11.39 -16.35
CA ALA A 74 -2.86 10.11 -17.03
C ALA A 74 -1.83 9.20 -16.33
N LEU A 75 -2.23 7.93 -16.16
CA LEU A 75 -1.36 6.86 -15.69
C LEU A 75 -0.65 6.19 -16.87
N ARG A 76 0.63 5.89 -16.73
CA ARG A 76 1.42 5.08 -17.65
C ARG A 76 1.99 3.87 -16.96
N VAL A 77 1.87 2.72 -17.57
CA VAL A 77 2.64 1.51 -17.21
C VAL A 77 3.76 1.40 -18.24
N ILE A 78 4.99 1.31 -17.76
CA ILE A 78 6.18 1.37 -18.61
C ILE A 78 6.91 0.04 -18.49
N ASP A 79 7.03 -0.66 -19.61
CA ASP A 79 7.83 -1.85 -19.72
C ASP A 79 9.33 -1.49 -19.66
N ASN A 80 10.10 -2.20 -18.85
CA ASN A 80 11.52 -1.91 -18.60
C ASN A 80 12.38 -3.19 -18.76
N PRO A 81 12.41 -3.79 -19.95
CA PRO A 81 13.16 -5.03 -20.18
C PRO A 81 14.66 -4.88 -19.94
N ASP A 82 15.19 -3.68 -20.14
CA ASP A 82 16.63 -3.38 -20.02
C ASP A 82 17.07 -3.07 -18.57
N GLY A 83 16.13 -3.08 -17.60
CA GLY A 83 16.46 -2.85 -16.19
C GLY A 83 17.00 -1.44 -15.89
N GLN A 84 16.57 -0.41 -16.65
CA GLN A 84 16.98 0.98 -16.45
C GLN A 84 16.51 1.48 -15.08
N SER A 85 17.17 2.52 -14.53
CA SER A 85 16.73 3.14 -13.28
C SER A 85 15.46 3.95 -13.46
N LEU A 86 14.61 4.01 -12.41
CA LEU A 86 13.41 4.84 -12.41
C LEU A 86 13.73 6.29 -12.80
N ALA A 87 14.71 6.89 -12.15
CA ALA A 87 15.09 8.29 -12.40
C ALA A 87 15.49 8.54 -13.85
N SER A 88 16.24 7.64 -14.48
CA SER A 88 16.65 7.77 -15.89
C SER A 88 15.43 7.77 -16.82
N VAL A 89 14.47 6.85 -16.58
CA VAL A 89 13.27 6.73 -17.41
C VAL A 89 12.36 7.95 -17.21
N MET A 90 12.08 8.35 -15.97
CA MET A 90 11.21 9.48 -15.64
C MET A 90 11.74 10.78 -16.23
N LYS A 91 13.05 11.06 -16.07
CA LYS A 91 13.71 12.26 -16.60
C LYS A 91 13.67 12.30 -18.14
N ARG A 92 14.03 11.20 -18.80
CA ARG A 92 14.03 11.11 -20.26
C ARG A 92 12.64 11.34 -20.87
N GLN A 93 11.61 10.79 -20.23
CA GLN A 93 10.23 10.86 -20.69
C GLN A 93 9.50 12.12 -20.18
N LYS A 94 10.15 12.94 -19.34
CA LYS A 94 9.55 14.13 -18.72
C LYS A 94 8.25 13.82 -17.95
N TYR A 95 8.20 12.69 -17.26
CA TYR A 95 7.06 12.33 -16.43
C TYR A 95 7.05 13.18 -15.14
N ALA A 96 5.87 13.39 -14.58
CA ALA A 96 5.73 14.26 -13.41
C ALA A 96 6.00 13.51 -12.09
N ALA A 97 5.60 12.25 -12.01
CA ALA A 97 5.91 11.38 -10.87
C ALA A 97 5.97 9.91 -11.30
N GLY A 98 6.63 9.07 -10.52
CA GLY A 98 6.68 7.65 -10.81
C GLY A 98 7.21 6.80 -9.65
N VAL A 99 6.86 5.51 -9.69
CA VAL A 99 7.31 4.47 -8.77
C VAL A 99 7.65 3.20 -9.55
N ASN A 100 8.35 2.25 -8.89
CA ASN A 100 8.47 0.91 -9.44
C ASN A 100 7.08 0.26 -9.55
N GLY A 101 6.95 -0.71 -10.44
CA GLY A 101 5.69 -1.36 -10.74
C GLY A 101 5.41 -2.62 -9.92
N GLY A 102 4.94 -3.67 -10.57
CA GLY A 102 4.52 -4.90 -9.92
C GLY A 102 5.61 -5.97 -9.86
N TYR A 103 5.22 -7.14 -9.38
CA TYR A 103 6.12 -8.28 -9.23
C TYR A 103 6.59 -8.84 -10.57
N PHE A 104 7.78 -9.42 -10.57
CA PHE A 104 8.37 -10.15 -11.69
C PHE A 104 9.10 -11.39 -11.17
N ASP A 105 9.30 -12.37 -12.04
CA ASP A 105 9.96 -13.64 -11.72
C ASP A 105 11.50 -13.56 -11.88
N ALA A 106 12.15 -14.68 -11.64
CA ALA A 106 13.60 -14.79 -11.76
C ALA A 106 14.12 -14.60 -13.21
N ASP A 107 13.27 -14.84 -14.21
CA ASP A 107 13.57 -14.59 -15.62
C ASP A 107 13.27 -13.15 -16.05
N PHE A 108 13.01 -12.26 -15.07
CA PHE A 108 12.66 -10.86 -15.30
C PHE A 108 11.35 -10.67 -16.08
N LYS A 109 10.41 -11.65 -16.00
CA LYS A 109 9.10 -11.58 -16.64
C LYS A 109 8.04 -11.03 -15.66
N PRO A 110 7.10 -10.15 -16.10
CA PRO A 110 6.06 -9.62 -15.22
C PRO A 110 5.15 -10.73 -14.67
N ILE A 111 4.79 -10.63 -13.39
CA ILE A 111 3.79 -11.49 -12.75
C ILE A 111 2.47 -10.74 -12.65
N GLY A 112 1.42 -11.23 -13.36
CA GLY A 112 0.10 -10.61 -13.40
C GLY A 112 -0.08 -9.59 -14.52
N LEU A 113 -1.29 -9.07 -14.64
CA LEU A 113 -1.70 -8.18 -15.73
C LEU A 113 -0.81 -6.96 -15.88
N ARG A 114 -0.42 -6.70 -17.13
CA ARG A 114 0.23 -5.45 -17.56
C ARG A 114 -0.40 -4.97 -18.85
N VAL A 115 -0.94 -3.77 -18.82
CA VAL A 115 -1.47 -3.04 -20.01
C VAL A 115 -0.72 -1.73 -20.11
N ALA A 116 -0.06 -1.49 -21.23
CA ALA A 116 0.59 -0.24 -21.58
C ALA A 116 0.02 0.27 -22.91
N ASP A 117 -0.37 1.52 -22.97
CA ASP A 117 -0.96 2.17 -24.16
C ASP A 117 -2.07 1.32 -24.84
N GLY A 118 -2.92 0.68 -24.01
CA GLY A 118 -3.98 -0.21 -24.47
C GLY A 118 -3.53 -1.62 -24.88
N ALA A 119 -2.23 -1.88 -25.03
CA ALA A 119 -1.68 -3.18 -25.36
C ALA A 119 -1.43 -4.01 -24.09
N ASN A 120 -1.79 -5.29 -24.12
CA ASN A 120 -1.54 -6.23 -23.04
C ASN A 120 -0.23 -6.98 -23.32
N PHE A 121 0.77 -6.83 -22.44
CA PHE A 121 2.05 -7.57 -22.54
C PHE A 121 2.26 -8.59 -21.42
N SER A 122 1.34 -8.69 -20.45
CA SER A 122 1.31 -9.77 -19.46
C SER A 122 -0.11 -10.08 -19.01
N PRO A 123 -0.51 -11.38 -18.93
CA PRO A 123 -1.90 -11.75 -18.67
C PRO A 123 -2.31 -11.56 -17.21
N LEU A 124 -3.62 -11.43 -16.98
CA LEU A 124 -4.22 -11.47 -15.65
C LEU A 124 -3.93 -12.83 -14.99
N ARG A 125 -3.54 -12.79 -13.72
CA ARG A 125 -3.33 -13.99 -12.90
C ARG A 125 -4.19 -13.95 -11.64
N ARG A 126 -4.69 -15.12 -11.21
CA ARG A 126 -5.39 -15.27 -9.93
C ARG A 126 -4.42 -15.89 -8.93
N ALA A 127 -3.99 -15.09 -7.94
CA ALA A 127 -3.10 -15.53 -6.86
C ALA A 127 -3.38 -14.73 -5.57
N ARG A 128 -3.09 -15.34 -4.42
CA ARG A 128 -3.40 -14.77 -3.09
C ARG A 128 -2.76 -13.42 -2.83
N LEU A 129 -1.57 -13.15 -3.38
CA LEU A 129 -0.82 -11.92 -3.10
C LEU A 129 -1.15 -10.78 -4.07
N ILE A 130 -1.52 -11.08 -5.33
CA ILE A 130 -1.74 -10.07 -6.35
C ILE A 130 -3.23 -9.79 -6.55
N THR A 131 -3.85 -9.22 -5.52
CA THR A 131 -5.32 -9.08 -5.40
C THR A 131 -5.87 -7.77 -5.93
N GLY A 132 -5.01 -6.82 -6.31
CA GLY A 132 -5.38 -5.48 -6.77
C GLY A 132 -4.95 -5.19 -8.20
N ILE A 133 -5.63 -4.24 -8.82
CA ILE A 133 -5.28 -3.66 -10.11
C ILE A 133 -5.38 -2.14 -9.98
N LEU A 134 -4.27 -1.45 -10.24
CA LEU A 134 -4.24 -0.03 -10.53
C LEU A 134 -4.47 0.13 -12.03
N LEU A 135 -5.42 0.95 -12.44
CA LEU A 135 -5.77 1.10 -13.84
C LEU A 135 -6.13 2.53 -14.22
N GLN A 136 -6.02 2.80 -15.51
CA GLN A 136 -6.64 3.96 -16.16
C GLN A 136 -7.60 3.54 -17.25
N SER A 137 -8.78 4.16 -17.25
CA SER A 137 -9.80 4.06 -18.28
C SER A 137 -10.30 5.46 -18.66
N ASP A 138 -11.36 5.51 -19.47
CA ASP A 138 -12.10 6.75 -19.76
C ASP A 138 -12.74 7.41 -18.51
N ARG A 139 -12.92 6.65 -17.43
CA ARG A 139 -13.43 7.16 -16.13
C ARG A 139 -12.34 7.78 -15.25
N GLY A 140 -11.08 7.69 -15.63
CA GLY A 140 -9.93 8.13 -14.86
C GLY A 140 -9.11 6.98 -14.28
N ILE A 141 -8.31 7.29 -13.26
CA ILE A 141 -7.47 6.34 -12.55
C ILE A 141 -8.26 5.74 -11.39
N ASP A 142 -8.19 4.43 -11.19
CA ASP A 142 -8.81 3.75 -10.05
C ASP A 142 -7.97 2.55 -9.57
N VAL A 143 -8.23 2.11 -8.34
CA VAL A 143 -7.71 0.90 -7.74
C VAL A 143 -8.88 -0.05 -7.48
N VAL A 144 -8.87 -1.21 -8.13
CA VAL A 144 -9.96 -2.19 -8.04
C VAL A 144 -9.44 -3.56 -7.62
N ARG A 145 -10.30 -4.39 -7.09
CA ARG A 145 -9.96 -5.80 -6.89
C ARG A 145 -9.90 -6.56 -8.22
N VAL A 146 -9.08 -7.60 -8.27
CA VAL A 146 -9.02 -8.51 -9.43
C VAL A 146 -10.40 -9.09 -9.76
N SER A 147 -11.25 -9.35 -8.76
CA SER A 147 -12.63 -9.85 -8.95
C SER A 147 -13.59 -8.83 -9.56
N GLU A 148 -13.30 -7.53 -9.42
CA GLU A 148 -14.10 -6.41 -9.96
C GLU A 148 -13.61 -5.99 -11.36
N PHE A 149 -12.41 -6.41 -11.74
CA PHE A 149 -11.79 -5.96 -12.98
C PHE A 149 -12.44 -6.59 -14.19
N SER A 150 -12.90 -5.74 -15.09
CA SER A 150 -13.30 -6.11 -16.44
C SER A 150 -12.53 -5.25 -17.44
N ARG A 151 -11.69 -5.91 -18.25
CA ARG A 151 -10.95 -5.20 -19.28
C ARG A 151 -11.88 -4.75 -20.39
N THR A 152 -11.87 -3.46 -20.67
CA THR A 152 -12.58 -2.86 -21.81
C THR A 152 -11.56 -2.30 -22.80
N LYS A 153 -12.00 -1.99 -24.04
CA LYS A 153 -11.16 -1.27 -25.04
C LYS A 153 -10.72 0.12 -24.55
N LYS A 154 -11.36 0.64 -23.50
CA LYS A 154 -11.05 1.93 -22.90
C LYS A 154 -9.98 1.86 -21.79
N THR A 155 -9.53 0.66 -21.41
CA THR A 155 -8.43 0.48 -20.45
C THR A 155 -7.11 0.72 -21.17
N VAL A 156 -6.47 1.86 -20.91
CA VAL A 156 -5.22 2.27 -21.57
C VAL A 156 -3.98 1.88 -20.79
N ALA A 157 -4.08 1.81 -19.46
CA ALA A 157 -3.01 1.36 -18.58
C ALA A 157 -3.60 0.49 -17.46
N ALA A 158 -2.94 -0.60 -17.11
CA ALA A 158 -3.30 -1.41 -15.95
C ALA A 158 -2.11 -2.22 -15.45
N ILE A 159 -1.98 -2.30 -14.13
CA ILE A 159 -0.96 -3.10 -13.47
C ILE A 159 -1.59 -3.88 -12.31
N GLN A 160 -1.46 -5.21 -12.36
CA GLN A 160 -1.87 -6.09 -11.27
C GLN A 160 -0.74 -6.26 -10.28
N SER A 161 -1.04 -6.06 -8.99
CA SER A 161 -0.13 -6.29 -7.88
C SER A 161 -0.91 -6.51 -6.57
N GLY A 162 -0.29 -6.33 -5.42
CA GLY A 162 -0.96 -6.48 -4.13
C GLY A 162 0.00 -6.83 -3.00
N PRO A 163 -0.57 -7.16 -1.85
CA PRO A 163 -2.01 -7.28 -1.57
C PRO A 163 -2.74 -5.92 -1.54
N PHE A 164 -4.07 -5.96 -1.52
CA PHE A 164 -4.86 -4.80 -1.10
C PHE A 164 -4.45 -4.41 0.32
N LEU A 165 -4.37 -3.11 0.58
CA LEU A 165 -3.99 -2.53 1.88
C LEU A 165 -5.17 -1.85 2.56
N VAL A 166 -5.97 -1.09 1.79
CA VAL A 166 -7.13 -0.35 2.28
C VAL A 166 -8.33 -0.61 1.38
N GLU A 167 -9.50 -0.79 1.98
CA GLU A 167 -10.79 -0.90 1.30
C GLU A 167 -11.89 -0.26 2.15
N GLY A 168 -12.71 0.60 1.55
CA GLY A 168 -13.77 1.32 2.24
C GLY A 168 -13.25 2.16 3.42
N ASN A 169 -12.09 2.78 3.28
CA ASN A 169 -11.38 3.58 4.29
C ASN A 169 -10.92 2.75 5.52
N LYS A 170 -10.82 1.43 5.41
CA LYS A 170 -10.37 0.53 6.48
C LYS A 170 -9.18 -0.29 6.01
N GLY A 171 -8.20 -0.47 6.89
CA GLY A 171 -7.06 -1.37 6.66
C GLY A 171 -7.53 -2.82 6.52
N ILE A 172 -6.94 -3.53 5.57
CA ILE A 172 -7.19 -4.96 5.37
C ILE A 172 -6.59 -5.74 6.54
N ARG A 173 -7.37 -6.63 7.14
CA ARG A 173 -6.93 -7.50 8.24
C ARG A 173 -6.19 -8.73 7.74
N GLY A 174 -5.33 -9.31 8.59
CA GLY A 174 -4.60 -10.54 8.29
C GLY A 174 -3.43 -10.37 7.31
N LEU A 175 -2.98 -9.15 7.07
CA LEU A 175 -1.74 -8.89 6.35
C LEU A 175 -0.53 -9.26 7.22
N ASN A 176 0.61 -9.55 6.54
CA ASN A 176 1.86 -9.86 7.24
C ASN A 176 2.31 -8.67 8.10
N ASP A 177 2.57 -8.91 9.38
CA ASP A 177 2.96 -7.91 10.37
C ASP A 177 4.40 -8.05 10.87
N SER A 178 5.08 -9.13 10.52
CA SER A 178 6.43 -9.43 11.00
C SER A 178 7.55 -9.00 10.05
N GLN A 179 7.28 -8.92 8.74
CA GLN A 179 8.29 -8.63 7.75
C GLN A 179 8.36 -7.12 7.46
N LEU A 180 9.36 -6.46 8.04
CA LEU A 180 9.67 -5.06 7.73
C LEU A 180 10.42 -4.98 6.40
N ALA A 181 9.97 -4.10 5.52
CA ALA A 181 10.62 -3.78 4.24
C ALA A 181 10.14 -2.43 3.72
N ARG A 182 10.95 -1.81 2.86
CA ARG A 182 10.50 -0.67 2.05
C ARG A 182 9.26 -1.09 1.26
N ARG A 183 8.28 -0.20 1.15
CA ARG A 183 7.04 -0.48 0.44
C ARG A 183 6.79 0.54 -0.66
N THR A 184 6.18 0.09 -1.72
CA THR A 184 5.63 0.92 -2.78
C THR A 184 4.14 0.66 -2.86
N PHE A 185 3.34 1.69 -3.00
CA PHE A 185 1.88 1.55 -3.01
C PHE A 185 1.21 2.54 -3.95
N ALA A 186 -0.02 2.23 -4.31
CA ALA A 186 -0.93 3.12 -5.02
C ALA A 186 -2.26 3.19 -4.30
N GLY A 187 -2.93 4.33 -4.36
CA GLY A 187 -4.21 4.52 -3.70
C GLY A 187 -5.11 5.53 -4.37
N ILE A 188 -6.39 5.49 -3.99
CA ILE A 188 -7.44 6.43 -4.39
C ILE A 188 -8.10 6.97 -3.13
N ALA A 189 -8.22 8.28 -3.04
CA ALA A 189 -8.90 8.98 -1.95
C ALA A 189 -10.42 9.13 -2.20
N THR A 190 -11.14 9.59 -1.18
CA THR A 190 -12.59 9.80 -1.25
C THR A 190 -13.02 10.99 -2.11
N ASP A 191 -12.10 11.91 -2.38
CA ASP A 191 -12.29 13.12 -3.20
C ASP A 191 -11.73 13.00 -4.63
N ASP A 192 -11.58 11.77 -5.13
CA ASP A 192 -11.04 11.45 -6.45
C ASP A 192 -9.57 11.85 -6.65
N ARG A 193 -8.82 12.15 -5.59
CA ARG A 193 -7.35 12.20 -5.68
C ARG A 193 -6.79 10.78 -5.73
N ALA A 194 -5.77 10.61 -6.56
CA ALA A 194 -4.95 9.40 -6.60
C ALA A 194 -3.58 9.67 -5.99
N LEU A 195 -2.92 8.61 -5.57
CA LEU A 195 -1.57 8.69 -5.01
C LEU A 195 -0.71 7.50 -5.45
N LEU A 196 0.55 7.79 -5.72
CA LEU A 196 1.64 6.83 -5.82
C LEU A 196 2.59 7.12 -4.66
N GLY A 197 3.01 6.10 -3.93
CA GLY A 197 3.82 6.34 -2.74
C GLY A 197 4.90 5.29 -2.50
N PHE A 198 5.91 5.75 -1.80
CA PHE A 198 6.97 4.99 -1.16
C PHE A 198 6.78 5.08 0.35
N CYS A 199 7.16 4.03 1.06
CA CYS A 199 7.23 4.01 2.51
C CYS A 199 8.54 3.34 2.94
N SER A 200 9.20 3.90 3.96
CA SER A 200 10.37 3.27 4.57
C SER A 200 10.01 1.91 5.20
N ASP A 201 10.96 1.25 5.83
CA ASP A 201 10.76 -0.13 6.31
C ASP A 201 9.59 -0.25 7.29
N VAL A 202 8.54 -0.94 6.83
CA VAL A 202 7.30 -1.18 7.56
C VAL A 202 6.69 -2.53 7.16
N SER A 203 5.91 -3.15 8.04
CA SER A 203 5.13 -4.34 7.69
C SER A 203 3.96 -4.00 6.76
N LEU A 204 3.38 -5.00 6.07
CA LEU A 204 2.17 -4.77 5.27
C LEU A 204 0.97 -4.37 6.14
N ALA A 205 0.84 -4.95 7.33
CA ALA A 205 -0.21 -4.59 8.29
C ALA A 205 0.00 -3.16 8.82
N GLY A 206 1.24 -2.79 9.14
CA GLY A 206 1.61 -1.42 9.55
C GLY A 206 1.27 -0.40 8.47
N LEU A 207 1.68 -0.64 7.21
CA LEU A 207 1.35 0.25 6.10
C LEU A 207 -0.17 0.38 5.88
N ALA A 208 -0.91 -0.73 5.93
CA ALA A 208 -2.36 -0.70 5.80
C ALA A 208 -3.03 0.13 6.91
N ASN A 209 -2.52 0.02 8.15
CA ASN A 209 -2.99 0.82 9.28
C ASN A 209 -2.67 2.31 9.08
N ILE A 210 -1.42 2.66 8.74
CA ILE A 210 -1.02 4.05 8.45
C ILE A 210 -1.93 4.67 7.39
N LEU A 211 -2.10 4.00 6.25
CA LEU A 211 -2.91 4.51 5.13
C LEU A 211 -4.40 4.64 5.47
N ALA A 212 -4.92 3.85 6.41
CA ALA A 212 -6.33 3.90 6.81
C ALA A 212 -6.61 4.92 7.93
N THR A 213 -5.63 5.19 8.81
CA THR A 213 -5.87 5.93 10.06
C THR A 213 -5.15 7.27 10.14
N ALA A 214 -3.91 7.37 9.63
CA ALA A 214 -3.17 8.61 9.64
C ALA A 214 -3.71 9.60 8.59
N PRO A 215 -3.86 10.90 8.92
CA PRO A 215 -4.40 11.90 7.99
C PRO A 215 -3.36 12.37 6.95
N ILE A 216 -2.81 11.43 6.18
CA ILE A 216 -1.78 11.68 5.16
C ILE A 216 -2.21 12.73 4.15
N LEU A 217 -3.50 12.78 3.83
CA LEU A 217 -4.11 13.72 2.89
C LEU A 217 -4.84 14.88 3.60
N ALA A 218 -4.55 15.18 4.85
CA ALA A 218 -5.11 16.24 5.67
C ALA A 218 -6.66 16.31 5.68
N ASP A 219 -7.27 16.49 4.52
CA ASP A 219 -8.69 16.79 4.28
C ASP A 219 -9.48 15.64 3.63
N SER A 220 -8.84 14.51 3.35
CA SER A 220 -9.45 13.37 2.68
C SER A 220 -8.93 12.04 3.22
N LYS A 221 -9.70 10.97 3.03
CA LYS A 221 -9.32 9.60 3.43
C LYS A 221 -8.97 8.76 2.22
N ILE A 222 -8.03 7.85 2.39
CA ILE A 222 -7.73 6.85 1.37
C ILE A 222 -8.86 5.82 1.35
N ARG A 223 -9.61 5.79 0.25
CA ARG A 223 -10.74 4.89 0.05
C ARG A 223 -10.28 3.47 -0.30
N ARG A 224 -9.28 3.36 -1.17
CA ARG A 224 -8.65 2.11 -1.59
C ARG A 224 -7.15 2.30 -1.75
N ALA A 225 -6.37 1.28 -1.36
CA ALA A 225 -4.95 1.24 -1.64
C ALA A 225 -4.49 -0.20 -1.85
N MET A 226 -3.43 -0.36 -2.64
CA MET A 226 -2.78 -1.64 -2.90
C MET A 226 -1.26 -1.50 -2.84
N ASN A 227 -0.59 -2.56 -2.40
CA ASN A 227 0.86 -2.66 -2.47
C ASN A 227 1.31 -2.97 -3.89
N LEU A 228 2.43 -2.38 -4.30
CA LEU A 228 3.19 -2.74 -5.50
C LEU A 228 4.38 -3.62 -5.09
N ASP A 229 5.37 -3.84 -5.99
CA ASP A 229 6.57 -4.58 -5.58
C ASP A 229 7.37 -3.76 -4.56
N GLY A 230 7.83 -4.43 -3.51
CA GLY A 230 8.45 -3.82 -2.35
C GLY A 230 9.93 -4.19 -2.16
N GLY A 231 10.46 -3.87 -0.98
CA GLY A 231 11.82 -4.22 -0.58
C GLY A 231 12.89 -3.53 -1.43
N SER A 232 13.77 -4.32 -2.05
CA SER A 232 14.85 -3.81 -2.91
C SER A 232 14.37 -3.16 -4.20
N SER A 233 13.14 -3.46 -4.63
CA SER A 233 12.50 -2.86 -5.81
C SER A 233 11.99 -1.45 -5.56
N SER A 234 11.61 -1.12 -4.30
CA SER A 234 10.94 0.15 -3.96
C SER A 234 11.75 1.36 -4.38
N ALA A 235 11.13 2.19 -5.22
CA ALA A 235 11.69 3.41 -5.76
C ALA A 235 10.60 4.48 -5.93
N PHE A 236 10.98 5.74 -5.81
CA PHE A 236 10.09 6.89 -5.97
C PHE A 236 10.79 8.00 -6.74
N TRP A 237 10.07 8.72 -7.58
CA TRP A 237 10.56 9.86 -8.31
C TRP A 237 9.45 10.91 -8.49
N PHE A 238 9.83 12.19 -8.34
CA PHE A 238 8.93 13.33 -8.43
C PHE A 238 9.64 14.52 -9.06
N ALA A 239 9.03 15.14 -10.09
CA ALA A 239 9.53 16.33 -10.75
C ALA A 239 9.00 17.58 -10.06
N ARG A 240 9.90 18.46 -9.62
CA ARG A 240 9.55 19.77 -9.08
C ARG A 240 9.25 20.78 -10.19
N GLU A 241 8.57 21.85 -9.84
CA GLU A 241 8.26 22.94 -10.77
C GLU A 241 9.51 23.65 -11.32
N ASP A 242 10.60 23.70 -10.55
CA ASP A 242 11.88 24.31 -10.96
C ASP A 242 12.71 23.44 -11.91
N GLY A 243 12.19 22.28 -12.31
CA GLY A 243 12.86 21.32 -13.17
C GLY A 243 13.83 20.38 -12.47
N SER A 244 14.06 20.55 -11.15
CA SER A 244 14.76 19.56 -10.34
C SER A 244 13.88 18.35 -10.03
N ALA A 245 14.41 17.35 -9.35
CA ALA A 245 13.64 16.19 -8.96
C ALA A 245 14.02 15.69 -7.57
N PHE A 246 13.01 15.17 -6.84
CA PHE A 246 13.22 14.34 -5.67
C PHE A 246 13.22 12.87 -6.10
N SER A 247 14.13 12.05 -5.58
CA SER A 247 14.24 10.66 -5.98
C SER A 247 14.73 9.76 -4.86
N ILE A 248 14.04 8.62 -4.70
CA ILE A 248 14.49 7.51 -3.87
C ILE A 248 14.79 6.32 -4.78
N ALA A 249 16.07 5.94 -4.87
CA ALA A 249 16.50 4.90 -5.77
C ALA A 249 16.09 3.49 -5.29
N GLY A 250 15.70 2.63 -6.23
CA GLY A 250 15.62 1.19 -6.02
C GLY A 250 17.00 0.58 -5.81
N ARG A 251 17.06 -0.54 -5.09
CA ARG A 251 18.33 -1.25 -4.80
C ARG A 251 18.65 -2.34 -5.83
N LYS A 252 17.72 -2.62 -6.74
CA LYS A 252 17.88 -3.59 -7.86
C LYS A 252 17.10 -3.11 -9.09
N PRO A 253 17.44 -3.57 -10.30
CA PRO A 253 16.60 -3.38 -11.48
C PRO A 253 15.19 -3.94 -11.27
N VAL A 254 14.21 -3.31 -11.89
CA VAL A 254 12.80 -3.73 -11.87
C VAL A 254 12.25 -3.84 -13.29
N ARG A 255 11.23 -4.68 -13.46
CA ARG A 255 10.72 -5.06 -14.77
C ARG A 255 9.81 -3.99 -15.39
N ASP A 256 9.13 -3.22 -14.56
CA ASP A 256 8.19 -2.19 -15.01
C ASP A 256 8.10 -1.03 -14.00
N PHE A 257 7.59 0.10 -14.47
CA PHE A 257 7.30 1.29 -13.68
C PHE A 257 5.84 1.73 -13.87
N VAL A 258 5.37 2.49 -12.90
CA VAL A 258 4.13 3.25 -12.97
C VAL A 258 4.49 4.72 -12.92
N ALA A 259 4.00 5.49 -13.87
CA ALA A 259 4.23 6.93 -13.96
C ALA A 259 2.94 7.72 -14.12
N VAL A 260 2.99 8.99 -13.76
CA VAL A 260 1.91 9.96 -13.88
C VAL A 260 2.35 11.09 -14.79
N VAL A 261 1.47 11.44 -15.72
CA VAL A 261 1.68 12.54 -16.66
C VAL A 261 0.44 13.45 -16.68
N PRO A 262 0.60 14.73 -16.99
CA PRO A 262 -0.54 15.60 -17.33
C PRO A 262 -1.31 15.02 -18.52
N LYS A 263 -2.64 15.22 -18.54
CA LYS A 263 -3.46 14.95 -19.74
C LYS A 263 -3.31 16.07 -20.73
#